data_8f9ad6a87c4831dc05c37349f64ef298
#
_entry.id   8f9ad6a87c4831dc05c37349f64ef298
#
_cell.length_a   1.000
_cell.length_b   1.000
_cell.length_c   1.000
_cell.angle_alpha   90.00
_cell.angle_beta   90.00
_cell.angle_gamma   90.00
#
_symmetry.space_group_name_H-M   'P 1'
#
loop_
_entity.id
_entity.type
_entity.pdbx_description
1 polymer ?
#
loop_
_entity_poly.entity_id
_entity_poly.type
_entity_poly.pdbx_seq_one_letter_code
_entity_poly.pdbx_strand_id
1 'polypeptide(L)'
;MPRRTTLAVVVVAVVAAVAALVALAGGGGKGLAPEAATGQVDLVSSGVAVVPEARRPPLPAFTGRTLDGRQLDLASLRGRPLVLNFWASWCGPCRAEQAGLELASRTLAARDVRVVGVNIRDDQGAAASYLEEFGVGYPSLFDRPAVLSARLGALGPQAPPYTLVVDAKGRVAARVFGALPGGEPERQAALLTDLVERVT
;
A
#
# COMPACT_ATOMS: atom_id res chain seq x y z
N MET A 1 40.79 -54.66 29.56
CA MET A 1 39.68 -53.86 28.97
C MET A 1 39.90 -52.35 29.13
N PRO A 2 40.87 -51.71 28.40
CA PRO A 2 41.03 -50.26 28.52
C PRO A 2 40.78 -49.46 27.22
N ARG A 3 40.15 -50.09 26.16
CA ARG A 3 39.96 -49.40 24.90
C ARG A 3 38.75 -48.48 24.80
N ARG A 4 37.76 -48.62 25.68
CA ARG A 4 36.49 -47.84 25.64
C ARG A 4 36.60 -46.45 26.31
N THR A 5 37.46 -46.32 27.33
CA THR A 5 37.71 -45.06 28.04
C THR A 5 38.54 -44.07 27.24
N THR A 6 39.50 -44.54 26.45
CA THR A 6 40.35 -43.69 25.62
C THR A 6 39.58 -43.06 24.46
N LEU A 7 38.64 -43.79 23.89
CA LEU A 7 37.82 -43.27 22.78
C LEU A 7 36.85 -42.17 23.25
N ALA A 8 36.28 -42.29 24.44
CA ALA A 8 35.37 -41.28 25.00
C ALA A 8 36.10 -39.96 25.32
N VAL A 9 37.31 -40.02 25.82
CA VAL A 9 38.12 -38.83 26.14
C VAL A 9 38.56 -38.09 24.87
N VAL A 10 38.88 -38.79 23.80
CA VAL A 10 39.26 -38.18 22.51
C VAL A 10 38.06 -37.51 21.85
N VAL A 11 36.88 -38.11 21.91
CA VAL A 11 35.66 -37.51 21.33
C VAL A 11 35.27 -36.23 22.08
N VAL A 12 35.33 -36.22 23.40
CA VAL A 12 35.04 -35.01 24.19
C VAL A 12 36.04 -33.88 23.91
N ALA A 13 37.32 -34.20 23.77
CA ALA A 13 38.36 -33.21 23.45
C ALA A 13 38.16 -32.61 22.04
N VAL A 14 37.79 -33.42 21.05
CA VAL A 14 37.51 -32.93 19.67
C VAL A 14 36.26 -32.06 19.62
N VAL A 15 35.20 -32.42 20.34
CA VAL A 15 33.97 -31.60 20.41
C VAL A 15 34.24 -30.25 21.08
N ALA A 16 35.06 -30.24 22.16
CA ALA A 16 35.43 -29.00 22.85
C ALA A 16 36.33 -28.10 21.94
N ALA A 17 37.25 -28.68 21.17
CA ALA A 17 38.11 -27.95 20.25
C ALA A 17 37.30 -27.34 19.08
N VAL A 18 36.32 -28.08 18.53
CA VAL A 18 35.46 -27.58 17.45
C VAL A 18 34.54 -26.46 17.98
N ALA A 19 33.99 -26.59 19.18
CA ALA A 19 33.20 -25.53 19.79
C ALA A 19 34.01 -24.25 20.06
N ALA A 20 35.28 -24.38 20.49
CA ALA A 20 36.17 -23.23 20.68
C ALA A 20 36.56 -22.57 19.35
N LEU A 21 36.76 -23.36 18.28
CA LEU A 21 37.06 -22.83 16.94
C LEU A 21 35.87 -22.08 16.34
N VAL A 22 34.64 -22.56 16.54
CA VAL A 22 33.40 -21.88 16.12
C VAL A 22 33.19 -20.58 16.90
N ALA A 23 33.53 -20.56 18.19
CA ALA A 23 33.42 -19.34 19.02
C ALA A 23 34.49 -18.28 18.64
N LEU A 24 35.68 -18.69 18.19
CA LEU A 24 36.74 -17.79 17.74
C LEU A 24 36.52 -17.30 16.31
N ALA A 25 35.83 -18.07 15.45
CA ALA A 25 35.47 -17.68 14.11
C ALA A 25 34.20 -16.77 14.07
N GLY A 26 33.44 -16.68 15.18
CA GLY A 26 32.32 -15.82 15.36
C GLY A 26 32.68 -14.38 15.75
N GLY A 27 33.92 -13.94 15.58
CA GLY A 27 34.38 -12.58 15.83
C GLY A 27 33.83 -11.60 14.83
N GLY A 28 32.78 -10.87 15.25
CA GLY A 28 32.52 -9.48 14.93
C GLY A 28 32.59 -9.03 13.47
N GLY A 29 31.99 -9.75 12.54
CA GLY A 29 31.55 -9.15 11.30
C GLY A 29 30.31 -8.30 11.60
N LYS A 30 30.46 -6.99 11.76
CA LYS A 30 29.37 -6.04 11.48
C LYS A 30 29.06 -6.21 9.99
N GLY A 31 28.29 -7.24 9.67
CA GLY A 31 27.64 -7.36 8.39
C GLY A 31 26.80 -6.13 8.23
N LEU A 32 27.22 -5.22 7.37
CA LEU A 32 26.36 -4.31 6.66
C LEU A 32 25.38 -5.20 5.89
N ALA A 33 24.32 -5.64 6.59
CA ALA A 33 23.13 -6.02 5.90
C ALA A 33 22.77 -4.80 5.04
N PRO A 34 22.46 -4.97 3.74
CA PRO A 34 21.85 -3.89 3.00
C PRO A 34 20.59 -3.55 3.81
N GLU A 35 20.59 -2.39 4.41
CA GLU A 35 19.42 -1.77 4.99
C GLU A 35 18.46 -1.61 3.82
N ALA A 36 17.72 -2.71 3.57
CA ALA A 36 16.55 -2.64 2.71
C ALA A 36 15.78 -1.48 3.29
N ALA A 37 15.61 -0.43 2.51
CA ALA A 37 14.83 0.76 2.82
C ALA A 37 13.36 0.35 2.98
N THR A 38 13.08 -0.50 3.95
CA THR A 38 11.78 -0.71 4.55
C THR A 38 11.51 0.56 5.34
N GLY A 39 11.03 1.59 4.62
CA GLY A 39 10.52 2.77 5.26
C GLY A 39 9.61 2.33 6.38
N GLN A 40 10.01 2.60 7.60
CA GLN A 40 9.24 2.28 8.79
C GLN A 40 7.93 3.04 8.65
N VAL A 41 6.92 2.29 8.27
CA VAL A 41 5.56 2.79 8.11
C VAL A 41 5.00 2.74 9.51
N ASP A 42 4.71 3.89 10.10
CA ASP A 42 4.02 3.94 11.38
C ASP A 42 2.63 3.34 11.16
N LEU A 43 2.47 2.06 11.54
CA LEU A 43 1.21 1.34 11.52
C LEU A 43 0.31 1.95 12.59
N VAL A 44 -0.58 2.83 12.19
CA VAL A 44 -1.74 3.17 13.01
C VAL A 44 -2.66 1.95 13.01
N SER A 45 -3.15 1.54 14.15
CA SER A 45 -3.81 0.26 14.46
C SER A 45 -5.12 -0.07 13.70
N SER A 46 -5.35 0.50 12.52
CA SER A 46 -6.59 0.38 11.73
C SER A 46 -6.39 0.10 10.24
N GLY A 47 -5.28 -0.55 9.84
CA GLY A 47 -5.02 -0.79 8.42
C GLY A 47 -4.52 0.44 7.65
N VAL A 48 -4.18 1.54 8.33
CA VAL A 48 -3.65 2.77 7.75
C VAL A 48 -2.15 2.85 7.99
N ALA A 49 -1.40 3.14 6.94
CA ALA A 49 0.05 3.32 6.99
C ALA A 49 0.42 4.71 6.48
N VAL A 50 1.03 5.54 7.32
CA VAL A 50 1.55 6.87 6.95
C VAL A 50 3.02 6.78 6.60
N VAL A 51 3.43 7.39 5.49
CA VAL A 51 4.81 7.45 5.05
C VAL A 51 5.43 8.78 5.48
N PRO A 52 6.51 8.77 6.29
CA PRO A 52 7.22 9.98 6.69
C PRO A 52 7.67 10.78 5.46
N GLU A 53 7.59 12.10 5.50
CA GLU A 53 7.81 12.96 4.32
C GLU A 53 9.15 12.68 3.62
N ALA A 54 10.22 12.48 4.38
CA ALA A 54 11.56 12.19 3.86
C ALA A 54 11.67 10.85 3.12
N ARG A 55 10.69 9.97 3.28
CA ARG A 55 10.69 8.59 2.72
C ARG A 55 9.60 8.36 1.69
N ARG A 56 8.79 9.37 1.36
CA ARG A 56 7.69 9.24 0.41
C ARG A 56 8.20 8.93 -0.99
N PRO A 57 7.89 7.76 -1.55
CA PRO A 57 8.28 7.41 -2.90
C PRO A 57 7.38 8.13 -3.92
N PRO A 58 7.89 8.41 -5.13
CA PRO A 58 7.09 9.01 -6.18
C PRO A 58 5.98 8.05 -6.65
N LEU A 59 4.80 8.61 -6.96
CA LEU A 59 3.78 7.89 -7.71
C LEU A 59 4.29 7.63 -9.13
N PRO A 60 4.24 6.37 -9.63
CA PRO A 60 4.61 6.07 -11.00
C PRO A 60 3.77 6.86 -12.01
N ALA A 61 4.37 7.27 -13.12
CA ALA A 61 3.64 7.85 -14.25
C ALA A 61 2.66 6.81 -14.80
N PHE A 62 1.43 7.23 -14.99
CA PHE A 62 0.37 6.39 -15.57
C PHE A 62 -0.63 7.25 -16.31
N THR A 63 -0.89 6.85 -17.56
CA THR A 63 -1.95 7.42 -18.39
C THR A 63 -2.87 6.27 -18.80
N GLY A 64 -4.16 6.45 -18.63
CA GLY A 64 -5.17 5.44 -18.95
C GLY A 64 -6.49 6.06 -19.42
N ARG A 65 -7.41 5.22 -19.85
CA ARG A 65 -8.79 5.62 -20.12
C ARG A 65 -9.64 5.50 -18.86
N THR A 66 -10.49 6.46 -18.64
CA THR A 66 -11.54 6.41 -17.62
C THR A 66 -12.72 5.58 -18.13
N LEU A 67 -13.59 5.11 -17.23
CA LEU A 67 -14.79 4.34 -17.58
C LEU A 67 -15.77 5.15 -18.43
N ASP A 68 -15.77 6.49 -18.34
CA ASP A 68 -16.51 7.41 -19.22
C ASP A 68 -15.79 7.72 -20.55
N GLY A 69 -14.67 7.02 -20.86
CA GLY A 69 -13.96 7.07 -22.12
C GLY A 69 -12.94 8.19 -22.29
N ARG A 70 -12.79 9.08 -21.31
CA ARG A 70 -11.79 10.16 -21.34
C ARG A 70 -10.39 9.63 -21.10
N GLN A 71 -9.37 10.31 -21.57
CA GLN A 71 -7.99 10.03 -21.22
C GLN A 71 -7.62 10.80 -19.96
N LEU A 72 -6.97 10.13 -19.01
CA LEU A 72 -6.48 10.73 -17.76
C LEU A 72 -5.01 10.34 -17.56
N ASP A 73 -4.18 11.37 -17.41
CA ASP A 73 -2.78 11.24 -17.02
C ASP A 73 -2.64 11.67 -15.56
N LEU A 74 -2.22 10.75 -14.69
CA LEU A 74 -2.02 11.06 -13.25
C LEU A 74 -0.93 12.14 -13.05
N ALA A 75 0.00 12.30 -13.99
CA ALA A 75 1.01 13.35 -13.89
C ALA A 75 0.41 14.75 -14.03
N SER A 76 -0.71 14.91 -14.76
CA SER A 76 -1.43 16.18 -14.91
C SER A 76 -2.12 16.65 -13.62
N LEU A 77 -2.25 15.77 -12.62
CA LEU A 77 -2.87 16.07 -11.32
C LEU A 77 -1.86 16.55 -10.26
N ARG A 78 -0.56 16.60 -10.59
CA ARG A 78 0.47 17.13 -9.69
C ARG A 78 0.20 18.59 -9.35
N GLY A 79 0.72 19.04 -8.22
CA GLY A 79 0.45 20.37 -7.65
C GLY A 79 -0.73 20.38 -6.68
N ARG A 80 -1.47 19.28 -6.60
CA ARG A 80 -2.61 19.07 -5.69
C ARG A 80 -2.53 17.69 -5.05
N PRO A 81 -3.00 17.53 -3.81
CA PRO A 81 -3.12 16.21 -3.23
C PRO A 81 -4.11 15.34 -4.02
N LEU A 82 -3.84 14.03 -4.05
CA LEU A 82 -4.61 13.07 -4.81
C LEU A 82 -4.91 11.83 -3.94
N VAL A 83 -6.15 11.39 -3.95
CA VAL A 83 -6.57 10.10 -3.42
C VAL A 83 -6.79 9.15 -4.59
N LEU A 84 -6.12 8.00 -4.58
CA LEU A 84 -6.32 6.91 -5.53
C LEU A 84 -6.97 5.74 -4.80
N ASN A 85 -8.22 5.40 -5.15
CA ASN A 85 -8.90 4.22 -4.63
C ASN A 85 -8.93 3.11 -5.67
N PHE A 86 -8.31 1.97 -5.35
CA PHE A 86 -8.31 0.77 -6.19
C PHE A 86 -9.51 -0.10 -5.84
N TRP A 87 -10.35 -0.40 -6.82
CA TRP A 87 -11.64 -1.05 -6.63
C TRP A 87 -12.00 -2.01 -7.76
N ALA A 88 -13.04 -2.82 -7.54
CA ALA A 88 -13.66 -3.65 -8.57
C ALA A 88 -15.16 -3.83 -8.26
N SER A 89 -16.00 -4.02 -9.28
CA SER A 89 -17.44 -4.21 -9.12
C SER A 89 -17.82 -5.46 -8.32
N TRP A 90 -17.03 -6.51 -8.44
CA TRP A 90 -17.18 -7.79 -7.72
C TRP A 90 -16.68 -7.76 -6.27
N CYS A 91 -16.04 -6.65 -5.84
CA CYS A 91 -15.43 -6.53 -4.52
C CYS A 91 -16.47 -6.10 -3.48
N GLY A 92 -16.93 -7.01 -2.64
CA GLY A 92 -17.90 -6.70 -1.57
C GLY A 92 -17.47 -5.59 -0.62
N PRO A 93 -16.24 -5.60 -0.06
CA PRO A 93 -15.76 -4.51 0.78
C PRO A 93 -15.67 -3.15 0.06
N CYS A 94 -15.42 -3.12 -1.28
CA CYS A 94 -15.43 -1.88 -2.06
C CYS A 94 -16.85 -1.27 -2.08
N ARG A 95 -17.88 -2.12 -2.19
CA ARG A 95 -19.28 -1.68 -2.14
C ARG A 95 -19.63 -1.07 -0.78
N ALA A 96 -19.09 -1.64 0.30
CA ALA A 96 -19.33 -1.17 1.66
C ALA A 96 -18.70 0.20 1.96
N GLU A 97 -17.59 0.57 1.29
CA GLU A 97 -16.94 1.87 1.51
C GLU A 97 -17.37 2.96 0.53
N GLN A 98 -18.08 2.60 -0.57
CA GLN A 98 -18.31 3.51 -1.68
C GLN A 98 -19.07 4.78 -1.30
N ALA A 99 -20.08 4.67 -0.44
CA ALA A 99 -20.83 5.85 0.05
C ALA A 99 -19.93 6.81 0.85
N GLY A 100 -19.03 6.26 1.68
CA GLY A 100 -18.04 7.04 2.43
C GLY A 100 -17.03 7.73 1.51
N LEU A 101 -16.55 7.03 0.48
CA LEU A 101 -15.65 7.61 -0.54
C LEU A 101 -16.31 8.74 -1.32
N GLU A 102 -17.56 8.58 -1.72
CA GLU A 102 -18.30 9.63 -2.43
C GLU A 102 -18.50 10.86 -1.55
N LEU A 103 -18.85 10.67 -0.28
CA LEU A 103 -18.98 11.77 0.68
C LEU A 103 -17.63 12.47 0.91
N ALA A 104 -16.54 11.69 1.08
CA ALA A 104 -15.20 12.23 1.20
C ALA A 104 -14.77 13.00 -0.05
N SER A 105 -15.07 12.49 -1.25
CA SER A 105 -14.69 13.13 -2.51
C SER A 105 -15.27 14.53 -2.65
N ARG A 106 -16.54 14.73 -2.26
CA ARG A 106 -17.20 16.04 -2.27
C ARG A 106 -16.55 17.01 -1.27
N THR A 107 -16.28 16.54 -0.06
CA THR A 107 -15.61 17.34 0.97
C THR A 107 -14.19 17.73 0.55
N LEU A 108 -13.42 16.79 0.01
CA LEU A 108 -12.06 16.97 -0.45
C LEU A 108 -11.96 17.87 -1.69
N ALA A 109 -12.94 17.82 -2.60
CA ALA A 109 -12.98 18.69 -3.77
C ALA A 109 -13.05 20.18 -3.40
N ALA A 110 -13.76 20.53 -2.32
CA ALA A 110 -13.80 21.90 -1.79
C ALA A 110 -12.45 22.39 -1.24
N ARG A 111 -11.50 21.49 -1.02
CA ARG A 111 -10.12 21.73 -0.53
C ARG A 111 -9.05 21.51 -1.61
N ASP A 112 -9.46 21.50 -2.87
CA ASP A 112 -8.61 21.27 -4.03
C ASP A 112 -7.86 19.92 -4.04
N VAL A 113 -8.38 18.91 -3.33
CA VAL A 113 -7.91 17.52 -3.36
C VAL A 113 -8.68 16.76 -4.44
N ARG A 114 -7.97 15.96 -5.23
CA ARG A 114 -8.57 15.12 -6.26
C ARG A 114 -8.79 13.70 -5.74
N VAL A 115 -9.92 13.12 -6.13
CA VAL A 115 -10.18 11.69 -5.92
C VAL A 115 -10.29 11.03 -7.29
N VAL A 116 -9.61 9.91 -7.47
CA VAL A 116 -9.63 9.10 -8.70
C VAL A 116 -9.78 7.64 -8.30
N GLY A 117 -10.78 6.97 -8.86
CA GLY A 117 -10.89 5.52 -8.81
C GLY A 117 -9.91 4.86 -9.78
N VAL A 118 -9.45 3.67 -9.45
CA VAL A 118 -8.69 2.79 -10.34
C VAL A 118 -9.38 1.43 -10.34
N ASN A 119 -10.19 1.16 -11.34
CA ASN A 119 -10.88 -0.10 -11.50
C ASN A 119 -9.91 -1.15 -12.04
N ILE A 120 -9.73 -2.24 -11.33
CA ILE A 120 -8.75 -3.29 -11.64
C ILE A 120 -9.39 -4.67 -11.77
N ARG A 121 -8.89 -5.49 -12.70
CA ARG A 121 -9.29 -6.90 -12.87
C ARG A 121 -10.81 -7.09 -13.00
N ASP A 122 -11.47 -6.20 -13.72
CA ASP A 122 -12.92 -6.11 -13.81
C ASP A 122 -13.43 -6.17 -15.25
N ASP A 123 -14.74 -6.34 -15.41
CA ASP A 123 -15.45 -6.12 -16.67
C ASP A 123 -15.89 -4.66 -16.78
N GLN A 124 -15.73 -4.07 -17.96
CA GLN A 124 -16.03 -2.65 -18.16
C GLN A 124 -17.51 -2.33 -17.97
N GLY A 125 -18.41 -3.22 -18.43
CA GLY A 125 -19.84 -3.03 -18.26
C GLY A 125 -20.27 -3.13 -16.80
N ALA A 126 -19.76 -4.15 -16.06
CA ALA A 126 -20.01 -4.30 -14.65
C ALA A 126 -19.47 -3.11 -13.84
N ALA A 127 -18.28 -2.61 -14.20
CA ALA A 127 -17.70 -1.43 -13.56
C ALA A 127 -18.53 -0.16 -13.84
N ALA A 128 -19.03 0.03 -15.06
CA ALA A 128 -19.89 1.17 -15.39
C ALA A 128 -21.20 1.11 -14.61
N SER A 129 -21.86 -0.04 -14.57
CA SER A 129 -23.10 -0.25 -13.78
C SER A 129 -22.89 0.02 -12.28
N TYR A 130 -21.73 -0.34 -11.75
CA TYR A 130 -21.37 -0.02 -10.36
C TYR A 130 -21.30 1.49 -10.13
N LEU A 131 -20.62 2.25 -11.02
CA LEU A 131 -20.53 3.71 -10.88
C LEU A 131 -21.91 4.38 -10.92
N GLU A 132 -22.81 3.89 -11.78
CA GLU A 132 -24.20 4.37 -11.85
C GLU A 132 -25.00 4.03 -10.59
N GLU A 133 -24.92 2.79 -10.12
CA GLU A 133 -25.62 2.31 -8.91
C GLU A 133 -25.27 3.16 -7.68
N PHE A 134 -23.97 3.49 -7.51
CA PHE A 134 -23.50 4.25 -6.35
C PHE A 134 -23.46 5.76 -6.58
N GLY A 135 -23.82 6.25 -7.75
CA GLY A 135 -23.79 7.69 -8.08
C GLY A 135 -22.40 8.30 -7.95
N VAL A 136 -21.36 7.57 -8.39
CA VAL A 136 -19.97 7.99 -8.24
C VAL A 136 -19.66 9.20 -9.11
N GLY A 137 -19.29 10.32 -8.47
CA GLY A 137 -19.06 11.62 -9.14
C GLY A 137 -17.61 11.88 -9.54
N TYR A 138 -16.64 11.08 -9.07
CA TYR A 138 -15.23 11.25 -9.41
C TYR A 138 -14.80 10.32 -10.56
N PRO A 139 -13.77 10.71 -11.36
CA PRO A 139 -13.32 9.89 -12.49
C PRO A 139 -12.72 8.58 -12.02
N SER A 140 -12.94 7.52 -12.79
CA SER A 140 -12.36 6.19 -12.51
C SER A 140 -11.62 5.66 -13.74
N LEU A 141 -10.31 5.42 -13.58
CA LEU A 141 -9.47 4.76 -14.58
C LEU A 141 -9.89 3.29 -14.73
N PHE A 142 -9.93 2.79 -15.94
CA PHE A 142 -10.14 1.38 -16.25
C PHE A 142 -8.79 0.71 -16.51
N ASP A 143 -8.25 0.04 -15.51
CA ASP A 143 -6.96 -0.67 -15.55
C ASP A 143 -7.17 -2.19 -15.36
N ARG A 144 -7.88 -2.82 -16.29
CA ARG A 144 -8.20 -4.26 -16.23
C ARG A 144 -6.97 -5.14 -16.01
N PRO A 145 -5.81 -4.89 -16.66
CA PRO A 145 -4.59 -5.67 -16.41
C PRO A 145 -3.90 -5.37 -15.08
N ALA A 146 -4.36 -4.35 -14.33
CA ALA A 146 -3.74 -3.87 -13.09
C ALA A 146 -2.28 -3.40 -13.29
N VAL A 147 -2.02 -2.69 -14.39
CA VAL A 147 -0.68 -2.18 -14.75
C VAL A 147 -0.18 -1.17 -13.73
N LEU A 148 -1.05 -0.26 -13.27
CA LEU A 148 -0.67 0.72 -12.25
C LEU A 148 -0.30 0.03 -10.93
N SER A 149 -1.09 -0.98 -10.51
CA SER A 149 -0.77 -1.81 -9.34
C SER A 149 0.60 -2.47 -9.47
N ALA A 150 0.92 -3.04 -10.62
CA ALA A 150 2.21 -3.66 -10.89
C ALA A 150 3.37 -2.64 -10.85
N ARG A 151 3.18 -1.43 -11.41
CA ARG A 151 4.18 -0.35 -11.37
C ARG A 151 4.45 0.20 -9.98
N LEU A 152 3.46 0.14 -9.09
CA LEU A 152 3.61 0.50 -7.68
C LEU A 152 4.48 -0.50 -6.90
N GLY A 153 4.68 -1.72 -7.41
CA GLY A 153 5.48 -2.75 -6.76
C GLY A 153 4.99 -3.02 -5.32
N ALA A 154 5.87 -2.91 -4.34
CA ALA A 154 5.53 -3.12 -2.93
C ALA A 154 4.54 -2.08 -2.34
N LEU A 155 4.28 -0.98 -3.05
CA LEU A 155 3.29 0.02 -2.68
C LEU A 155 1.91 -0.27 -3.28
N GLY A 156 1.83 -1.17 -4.26
CA GLY A 156 0.60 -1.49 -4.96
C GLY A 156 -0.31 -2.43 -4.19
N PRO A 157 -1.62 -2.41 -4.51
CA PRO A 157 -2.58 -3.32 -3.92
C PRO A 157 -2.34 -4.76 -4.36
N GLN A 158 -2.46 -5.69 -3.42
CA GLN A 158 -2.55 -7.13 -3.73
C GLN A 158 -3.99 -7.49 -4.15
N ALA A 159 -4.96 -6.83 -3.53
CA ALA A 159 -6.39 -6.97 -3.82
C ALA A 159 -7.12 -5.65 -3.50
N PRO A 160 -8.28 -5.37 -4.14
CA PRO A 160 -9.15 -4.26 -3.77
C PRO A 160 -9.95 -4.59 -2.49
N PRO A 161 -10.43 -3.58 -1.73
CA PRO A 161 -10.12 -2.18 -1.91
C PRO A 161 -8.75 -1.80 -1.34
N TYR A 162 -8.18 -0.73 -1.87
CA TYR A 162 -6.92 -0.18 -1.41
C TYR A 162 -6.87 1.30 -1.75
N THR A 163 -6.49 2.13 -0.79
CA THR A 163 -6.45 3.57 -1.03
C THR A 163 -5.04 4.12 -0.81
N LEU A 164 -4.57 4.92 -1.75
CA LEU A 164 -3.36 5.73 -1.63
C LEU A 164 -3.72 7.19 -1.44
N VAL A 165 -3.03 7.86 -0.51
CA VAL A 165 -2.98 9.31 -0.45
C VAL A 165 -1.64 9.77 -1.01
N VAL A 166 -1.68 10.70 -1.96
CA VAL A 166 -0.52 11.24 -2.67
C VAL A 166 -0.44 12.73 -2.38
N ASP A 167 0.73 13.22 -2.00
CA ASP A 167 0.95 14.64 -1.72
C ASP A 167 1.00 15.49 -3.02
N ALA A 168 0.96 16.81 -2.88
CA ALA A 168 1.00 17.74 -4.01
C ALA A 168 2.29 17.62 -4.85
N LYS A 169 3.37 17.06 -4.29
CA LYS A 169 4.62 16.77 -5.00
C LYS A 169 4.54 15.47 -5.81
N GLY A 170 3.40 14.76 -5.75
CA GLY A 170 3.18 13.48 -6.45
C GLY A 170 3.86 12.30 -5.77
N ARG A 171 4.02 12.32 -4.45
CA ARG A 171 4.65 11.25 -3.65
C ARG A 171 3.61 10.57 -2.78
N VAL A 172 3.72 9.26 -2.60
CA VAL A 172 2.81 8.47 -1.76
C VAL A 172 3.04 8.83 -0.30
N ALA A 173 2.01 9.41 0.34
CA ALA A 173 2.05 9.92 1.69
C ALA A 173 1.35 9.00 2.72
N ALA A 174 0.31 8.26 2.28
CA ALA A 174 -0.35 7.28 3.12
C ALA A 174 -0.97 6.15 2.28
N ARG A 175 -1.28 5.04 2.95
CA ARG A 175 -1.93 3.85 2.39
C ARG A 175 -3.00 3.34 3.34
N VAL A 176 -4.15 2.94 2.80
CA VAL A 176 -5.19 2.23 3.54
C VAL A 176 -5.34 0.85 2.92
N PHE A 177 -5.17 -0.18 3.73
CA PHE A 177 -5.26 -1.58 3.33
C PHE A 177 -6.67 -2.10 3.64
N GLY A 178 -7.36 -2.61 2.63
CA GLY A 178 -8.76 -3.01 2.76
C GLY A 178 -9.71 -1.82 2.75
N ALA A 179 -10.95 -2.04 3.16
CA ALA A 179 -11.98 -1.01 3.20
C ALA A 179 -11.64 0.12 4.18
N LEU A 180 -12.08 1.32 3.89
CA LEU A 180 -11.97 2.45 4.81
C LEU A 180 -12.55 2.07 6.17
N PRO A 181 -11.78 2.23 7.26
CA PRO A 181 -12.29 1.94 8.59
C PRO A 181 -13.42 2.91 8.98
N GLY A 182 -14.27 2.48 9.92
CA GLY A 182 -15.36 3.31 10.44
C GLY A 182 -16.76 2.72 10.29
N GLY A 183 -16.96 1.86 9.28
CA GLY A 183 -18.23 1.18 9.02
C GLY A 183 -19.29 2.11 8.40
N GLU A 184 -19.66 3.20 9.08
CA GLU A 184 -20.63 4.17 8.61
C GLU A 184 -19.99 5.16 7.61
N PRO A 185 -20.72 5.57 6.52
CA PRO A 185 -20.17 6.44 5.48
C PRO A 185 -19.57 7.75 6.00
N GLU A 186 -20.21 8.40 6.97
CA GLU A 186 -19.76 9.65 7.56
C GLU A 186 -18.44 9.49 8.29
N ARG A 187 -18.25 8.37 9.00
CA ARG A 187 -17.00 8.05 9.71
C ARG A 187 -15.88 7.72 8.74
N GLN A 188 -16.18 6.96 7.68
CA GLN A 188 -15.23 6.66 6.61
C GLN A 188 -14.76 7.94 5.91
N ALA A 189 -15.70 8.83 5.58
CA ALA A 189 -15.41 10.11 4.96
C ALA A 189 -14.56 11.02 5.87
N ALA A 190 -14.93 11.13 7.15
CA ALA A 190 -14.18 11.92 8.12
C ALA A 190 -12.74 11.40 8.30
N LEU A 191 -12.58 10.07 8.40
CA LEU A 191 -11.27 9.44 8.54
C LEU A 191 -10.39 9.70 7.32
N LEU A 192 -10.92 9.53 6.10
CA LEU A 192 -10.16 9.77 4.88
C LEU A 192 -9.78 11.25 4.74
N THR A 193 -10.71 12.16 5.08
CA THR A 193 -10.47 13.60 5.05
C THR A 193 -9.37 14.00 6.05
N ASP A 194 -9.46 13.55 7.30
CA ASP A 194 -8.45 13.78 8.33
C ASP A 194 -7.08 13.20 7.94
N LEU A 195 -7.05 11.99 7.38
CA LEU A 195 -5.81 11.39 6.89
C LEU A 195 -5.16 12.24 5.79
N VAL A 196 -5.93 12.72 4.82
CA VAL A 196 -5.43 13.60 3.75
C VAL A 196 -4.86 14.89 4.36
N GLU A 197 -5.57 15.55 5.27
CA GLU A 197 -5.11 16.80 5.91
C GLU A 197 -3.81 16.64 6.69
N ARG A 198 -3.63 15.49 7.36
CA ARG A 198 -2.41 15.24 8.16
C ARG A 198 -1.17 14.99 7.30
N VAL A 199 -1.34 14.55 6.07
CA VAL A 199 -0.21 14.09 5.24
C VAL A 199 0.04 14.97 4.02
N THR A 200 -0.78 15.97 3.75
CA THR A 200 -0.65 16.88 2.59
C THR A 200 -0.42 18.32 2.98
#